data_af72eb9fb61121e88ae658df93af9708
#
_entry.id   af72eb9fb61121e88ae658df93af9708
#
_cell.length_a   1.000
_cell.length_b   1.000
_cell.length_c   1.000
_cell.angle_alpha   90.00
_cell.angle_beta   90.00
_cell.angle_gamma   90.00
#
_symmetry.space_group_name_H-M   'P 1'
#
loop_
_entity.id
_entity.type
_entity.pdbx_description
1 polymer ?
#
loop_
_entity_poly.entity_id
_entity_poly.type
_entity_poly.pdbx_seq_one_letter_code
_entity_poly.pdbx_strand_id
1 'polypeptide(L)'
;MQLISSWANRRLSKVVGICNAHSLVTARQERRHEAALLAADLRTPDGAPVAWMMRKLGAHDQTRVSGPDLMLDYCAHAAATGESIFLLGSTPDTLNKLQDRLRSTWPTLHIAGAVSPPFRALTEEEDAELTRQINDSGAGTVWVSLGCPKQERWMAEHRGKVHAVMVGVGAAFDFHAGAIQRAPEWMRDNGLEWLHRLASEPGRLWRRYLVTNSLFVWWAIADLGKTRSN
;
A
#
# COMPACT_ATOMS: atom_id res chain seq x y z
N MET A 1 -7.43 -9.60 6.17
CA MET A 1 -7.08 -10.78 5.37
C MET A 1 -8.33 -11.42 4.75
N GLN A 2 -9.22 -12.02 5.54
CA GLN A 2 -10.42 -12.74 5.06
C GLN A 2 -11.29 -11.93 4.07
N LEU A 3 -11.48 -10.62 4.31
CA LEU A 3 -12.25 -9.75 3.42
C LEU A 3 -11.59 -9.62 2.04
N ILE A 4 -10.27 -9.44 1.99
CA ILE A 4 -9.52 -9.32 0.74
C ILE A 4 -9.62 -10.63 -0.04
N SER A 5 -9.40 -11.78 0.62
CA SER A 5 -9.53 -13.12 0.02
C SER A 5 -10.95 -13.38 -0.51
N SER A 6 -11.99 -13.04 0.27
CA SER A 6 -13.39 -13.15 -0.18
C SER A 6 -13.67 -12.33 -1.44
N TRP A 7 -13.10 -11.13 -1.55
CA TRP A 7 -13.24 -10.31 -2.76
C TRP A 7 -12.41 -10.86 -3.92
N ALA A 8 -11.19 -11.35 -3.64
CA ALA A 8 -10.28 -11.92 -4.63
C ALA A 8 -10.87 -13.17 -5.31
N ASN A 9 -11.43 -14.08 -4.52
CA ASN A 9 -12.09 -15.31 -5.01
C ASN A 9 -13.29 -15.01 -5.91
N ARG A 10 -13.92 -13.85 -5.74
CA ARG A 10 -15.03 -13.39 -6.58
C ARG A 10 -14.55 -12.43 -7.68
N ARG A 11 -13.26 -12.18 -7.79
CA ARG A 11 -12.64 -11.25 -8.74
C ARG A 11 -13.32 -9.88 -8.76
N LEU A 12 -13.65 -9.37 -7.58
CA LEU A 12 -14.29 -8.07 -7.44
C LEU A 12 -13.29 -6.95 -7.62
N SER A 13 -13.66 -5.94 -8.39
CA SER A 13 -12.90 -4.71 -8.53
C SER A 13 -12.99 -3.89 -7.24
N LYS A 14 -12.05 -4.09 -6.33
CA LYS A 14 -12.01 -3.45 -5.02
C LYS A 14 -10.68 -2.76 -4.79
N VAL A 15 -10.69 -1.68 -4.02
CA VAL A 15 -9.49 -0.87 -3.70
C VAL A 15 -9.23 -0.91 -2.20
N VAL A 16 -8.02 -1.30 -1.84
CA VAL A 16 -7.50 -1.27 -0.46
C VAL A 16 -6.41 -0.22 -0.36
N GLY A 17 -6.69 0.87 0.35
CA GLY A 17 -5.76 1.96 0.62
C GLY A 17 -5.08 1.78 1.97
N ILE A 18 -3.75 1.78 1.98
CA ILE A 18 -2.94 1.72 3.20
C ILE A 18 -2.49 3.14 3.54
N CYS A 19 -3.13 3.74 4.55
CA CYS A 19 -3.07 5.16 4.85
C CYS A 19 -2.06 5.46 5.96
N ASN A 20 -0.92 6.04 5.63
CA ASN A 20 0.03 6.56 6.61
C ASN A 20 -0.07 8.10 6.75
N ALA A 21 0.69 8.68 7.66
CA ALA A 21 0.67 10.13 7.91
C ALA A 21 0.94 10.95 6.62
N HIS A 22 1.87 10.50 5.77
CA HIS A 22 2.14 11.15 4.48
C HIS A 22 0.93 11.12 3.56
N SER A 23 0.29 9.96 3.41
CA SER A 23 -0.91 9.80 2.58
C SER A 23 -2.04 10.73 3.06
N LEU A 24 -2.28 10.82 4.38
CA LEU A 24 -3.32 11.67 4.94
C LEU A 24 -3.01 13.16 4.80
N VAL A 25 -1.75 13.56 4.98
CA VAL A 25 -1.33 14.96 4.77
C VAL A 25 -1.47 15.35 3.30
N THR A 26 -1.05 14.47 2.39
CA THR A 26 -1.22 14.68 0.96
C THR A 26 -2.70 14.79 0.57
N ALA A 27 -3.56 13.97 1.14
CA ALA A 27 -5.02 14.04 0.90
C ALA A 27 -5.61 15.40 1.30
N ARG A 28 -5.18 15.95 2.44
CA ARG A 28 -5.62 17.29 2.86
C ARG A 28 -5.14 18.43 1.97
N GLN A 29 -4.04 18.23 1.26
CA GLN A 29 -3.45 19.23 0.36
C GLN A 29 -3.91 19.09 -1.09
N GLU A 30 -4.30 17.87 -1.51
CA GLU A 30 -4.59 17.54 -2.90
C GLU A 30 -5.95 16.85 -3.04
N ARG A 31 -6.97 17.58 -3.48
CA ARG A 31 -8.35 17.07 -3.66
C ARG A 31 -8.43 15.78 -4.48
N ARG A 32 -7.58 15.63 -5.50
CA ARG A 32 -7.56 14.42 -6.34
C ARG A 32 -7.10 13.18 -5.56
N HIS A 33 -6.14 13.36 -4.64
CA HIS A 33 -5.69 12.27 -3.78
C HIS A 33 -6.71 11.97 -2.68
N GLU A 34 -7.31 13.01 -2.09
CA GLU A 34 -8.42 12.85 -1.14
C GLU A 34 -9.56 12.04 -1.75
N ALA A 35 -10.02 12.41 -2.95
CA ALA A 35 -11.08 11.70 -3.66
C ALA A 35 -10.70 10.22 -3.92
N ALA A 36 -9.45 9.95 -4.31
CA ALA A 36 -8.97 8.58 -4.51
C ALA A 36 -9.00 7.75 -3.22
N LEU A 37 -8.58 8.32 -2.08
CA LEU A 37 -8.66 7.65 -0.78
C LEU A 37 -10.10 7.43 -0.33
N LEU A 38 -10.98 8.41 -0.53
CA LEU A 38 -12.40 8.30 -0.15
C LEU A 38 -13.13 7.26 -1.01
N ALA A 39 -12.72 7.07 -2.25
CA ALA A 39 -13.27 6.06 -3.16
C ALA A 39 -12.81 4.63 -2.84
N ALA A 40 -11.77 4.44 -2.00
CA ALA A 40 -11.29 3.12 -1.60
C ALA A 40 -12.35 2.37 -0.77
N ASP A 41 -12.53 1.07 -1.09
CA ASP A 41 -13.49 0.18 -0.40
C ASP A 41 -13.04 -0.18 1.01
N LEU A 42 -11.73 -0.23 1.24
CA LEU A 42 -11.13 -0.44 2.56
C LEU A 42 -9.95 0.51 2.74
N ARG A 43 -9.91 1.19 3.88
CA ARG A 43 -8.78 2.03 4.30
C ARG A 43 -8.23 1.52 5.62
N THR A 44 -6.93 1.22 5.65
CA THR A 44 -6.26 0.69 6.84
C THR A 44 -5.19 1.68 7.33
N PRO A 45 -5.04 1.86 8.65
CA PRO A 45 -4.03 2.75 9.19
C PRO A 45 -2.65 2.11 9.17
N ASP A 46 -1.70 2.73 8.47
CA ASP A 46 -0.28 2.37 8.54
C ASP A 46 0.48 3.41 9.38
N GLY A 47 1.35 2.90 10.23
CA GLY A 47 2.09 3.71 11.17
C GLY A 47 1.37 3.99 12.49
N ALA A 48 2.15 3.99 13.56
CA ALA A 48 1.67 4.19 14.93
C ALA A 48 0.85 5.49 15.12
N PRO A 49 1.22 6.65 14.51
CA PRO A 49 0.47 7.89 14.69
C PRO A 49 -0.96 7.82 14.15
N VAL A 50 -1.17 7.17 12.99
CA VAL A 50 -2.51 7.06 12.40
C VAL A 50 -3.39 6.12 13.20
N ALA A 51 -2.89 4.95 13.59
CA ALA A 51 -3.61 4.01 14.44
C ALA A 51 -3.94 4.62 15.81
N TRP A 52 -3.00 5.38 16.41
CA TRP A 52 -3.24 6.12 17.65
C TRP A 52 -4.37 7.14 17.50
N MET A 53 -4.34 7.91 16.41
CA MET A 53 -5.39 8.92 16.15
C MET A 53 -6.77 8.27 15.99
N MET A 54 -6.86 7.15 15.27
CA MET A 54 -8.12 6.41 15.12
C MET A 54 -8.66 5.92 16.45
N ARG A 55 -7.79 5.41 17.34
CA ARG A 55 -8.22 5.03 18.71
C ARG A 55 -8.75 6.22 19.51
N LYS A 56 -8.13 7.40 19.38
CA LYS A 56 -8.61 8.63 20.03
C LYS A 56 -9.94 9.12 19.48
N LEU A 57 -10.26 8.81 18.23
CA LEU A 57 -11.52 9.14 17.56
C LEU A 57 -12.61 8.07 17.72
N GLY A 58 -12.41 7.05 18.57
CA GLY A 58 -13.43 6.07 18.94
C GLY A 58 -13.23 4.66 18.37
N ALA A 59 -12.24 4.44 17.50
CA ALA A 59 -11.88 3.09 17.03
C ALA A 59 -10.90 2.41 18.00
N HIS A 60 -11.34 2.11 19.23
CA HIS A 60 -10.49 1.74 20.37
C HIS A 60 -9.58 0.52 20.09
N ASP A 61 -10.09 -0.47 19.35
CA ASP A 61 -9.37 -1.73 19.04
C ASP A 61 -8.54 -1.64 17.75
N GLN A 62 -8.43 -0.46 17.14
CA GLN A 62 -7.72 -0.33 15.88
C GLN A 62 -6.22 -0.53 16.06
N THR A 63 -5.70 -1.58 15.44
CA THR A 63 -4.27 -1.86 15.33
C THR A 63 -3.68 -1.28 14.04
N ARG A 64 -2.35 -1.13 14.01
CA ARG A 64 -1.63 -0.78 12.79
C ARG A 64 -1.70 -1.91 11.77
N VAL A 65 -1.93 -1.58 10.50
CA VAL A 65 -1.81 -2.50 9.38
C VAL A 65 -0.68 -2.03 8.48
N SER A 66 0.45 -2.72 8.53
CA SER A 66 1.62 -2.43 7.70
C SER A 66 1.46 -3.02 6.29
N GLY A 67 1.71 -2.23 5.25
CA GLY A 67 1.64 -2.71 3.87
C GLY A 67 2.57 -3.89 3.58
N PRO A 68 3.85 -3.81 3.96
CA PRO A 68 4.77 -4.93 3.82
C PRO A 68 4.34 -6.21 4.55
N ASP A 69 3.84 -6.10 5.79
CA ASP A 69 3.39 -7.27 6.55
C ASP A 69 2.12 -7.88 5.94
N LEU A 70 1.14 -7.05 5.59
CA LEU A 70 -0.09 -7.49 4.92
C LEU A 70 0.21 -8.24 3.62
N MET A 71 1.21 -7.78 2.85
CA MET A 71 1.60 -8.45 1.61
C MET A 71 2.16 -9.85 1.87
N LEU A 72 3.07 -10.03 2.84
CA LEU A 72 3.63 -11.35 3.15
C LEU A 72 2.57 -12.30 3.72
N ASP A 73 1.74 -11.80 4.64
CA ASP A 73 0.65 -12.58 5.21
C ASP A 73 -0.33 -13.06 4.13
N TYR A 74 -0.61 -12.18 3.15
CA TYR A 74 -1.46 -12.57 2.03
C TYR A 74 -0.76 -13.56 1.08
N CYS A 75 0.54 -13.39 0.80
CA CYS A 75 1.28 -14.35 -0.01
C CYS A 75 1.30 -15.74 0.62
N ALA A 76 1.48 -15.84 1.95
CA ALA A 76 1.38 -17.10 2.68
C ALA A 76 -0.02 -17.72 2.58
N HIS A 77 -1.06 -16.91 2.75
CA HIS A 77 -2.45 -17.33 2.59
C HIS A 77 -2.73 -17.81 1.16
N ALA A 78 -2.35 -17.02 0.14
CA ALA A 78 -2.54 -17.35 -1.27
C ALA A 78 -1.84 -18.65 -1.67
N ALA A 79 -0.61 -18.88 -1.17
CA ALA A 79 0.12 -20.13 -1.37
C ALA A 79 -0.61 -21.35 -0.78
N ALA A 80 -1.30 -21.16 0.35
CA ALA A 80 -2.05 -22.24 1.01
C ALA A 80 -3.42 -22.49 0.38
N THR A 81 -4.05 -21.47 -0.22
CA THR A 81 -5.42 -21.55 -0.76
C THR A 81 -5.47 -21.69 -2.29
N GLY A 82 -4.34 -21.54 -2.98
CA GLY A 82 -4.26 -21.55 -4.43
C GLY A 82 -4.72 -20.25 -5.09
N GLU A 83 -4.87 -19.18 -4.32
CA GLU A 83 -5.16 -17.84 -4.85
C GLU A 83 -3.96 -17.31 -5.63
N SER A 84 -4.21 -16.51 -6.67
CA SER A 84 -3.17 -15.92 -7.50
C SER A 84 -3.00 -14.43 -7.26
N ILE A 85 -1.76 -13.96 -7.36
CA ILE A 85 -1.40 -12.55 -7.19
C ILE A 85 -0.79 -11.97 -8.46
N PHE A 86 -0.97 -10.67 -8.69
CA PHE A 86 -0.28 -9.88 -9.70
C PHE A 86 0.56 -8.80 -9.03
N LEU A 87 1.79 -8.57 -9.52
CA LEU A 87 2.71 -7.57 -8.98
C LEU A 87 2.82 -6.40 -9.96
N LEU A 88 2.52 -5.18 -9.52
CA LEU A 88 2.56 -3.98 -10.36
C LEU A 88 3.39 -2.88 -9.72
N GLY A 89 4.46 -2.49 -10.37
CA GLY A 89 5.28 -1.35 -9.94
C GLY A 89 6.75 -1.69 -9.69
N SER A 90 7.45 -0.73 -9.06
CA SER A 90 8.88 -0.76 -8.79
C SER A 90 9.75 -0.86 -10.06
N THR A 91 11.03 -1.17 -9.93
CA THR A 91 11.94 -1.37 -11.07
C THR A 91 11.93 -2.83 -11.53
N PRO A 92 12.32 -3.13 -12.79
CA PRO A 92 12.42 -4.51 -13.26
C PRO A 92 13.34 -5.38 -12.37
N ASP A 93 14.47 -4.85 -11.92
CA ASP A 93 15.42 -5.56 -11.05
C ASP A 93 14.79 -5.88 -9.68
N THR A 94 14.15 -4.90 -9.04
CA THR A 94 13.42 -5.11 -7.78
C THR A 94 12.31 -6.14 -7.95
N LEU A 95 11.56 -6.06 -9.05
CA LEU A 95 10.45 -6.96 -9.32
C LEU A 95 10.91 -8.41 -9.53
N ASN A 96 12.02 -8.62 -10.23
CA ASN A 96 12.62 -9.94 -10.40
C ASN A 96 13.09 -10.53 -9.06
N LYS A 97 13.86 -9.76 -8.27
CA LYS A 97 14.32 -10.20 -6.94
C LYS A 97 13.16 -10.50 -5.99
N LEU A 98 12.09 -9.70 -6.05
CA LEU A 98 10.88 -9.96 -5.28
C LEU A 98 10.24 -11.29 -5.66
N GLN A 99 10.05 -11.54 -6.97
CA GLN A 99 9.47 -12.79 -7.45
C GLN A 99 10.29 -14.01 -7.02
N ASP A 100 11.63 -13.92 -7.16
CA ASP A 100 12.53 -15.01 -6.77
C ASP A 100 12.42 -15.31 -5.27
N ARG A 101 12.38 -14.27 -4.46
CA ARG A 101 12.22 -14.41 -3.00
C ARG A 101 10.85 -14.97 -2.62
N LEU A 102 9.78 -14.49 -3.23
CA LEU A 102 8.43 -15.01 -2.96
C LEU A 102 8.31 -16.49 -3.35
N ARG A 103 8.83 -16.88 -4.52
CA ARG A 103 8.85 -18.28 -4.98
C ARG A 103 9.70 -19.19 -4.10
N SER A 104 10.86 -18.70 -3.62
CA SER A 104 11.71 -19.47 -2.70
C SER A 104 11.07 -19.66 -1.33
N THR A 105 10.30 -18.67 -0.86
CA THR A 105 9.62 -18.73 0.45
C THR A 105 8.33 -19.56 0.37
N TRP A 106 7.57 -19.38 -0.69
CA TRP A 106 6.31 -20.10 -0.96
C TRP A 106 6.30 -20.70 -2.36
N PRO A 107 6.83 -21.92 -2.54
CA PRO A 107 6.92 -22.55 -3.87
C PRO A 107 5.57 -22.78 -4.56
N THR A 108 4.49 -22.86 -3.80
CA THR A 108 3.12 -23.03 -4.31
C THR A 108 2.43 -21.72 -4.64
N LEU A 109 3.04 -20.56 -4.35
CA LEU A 109 2.44 -19.26 -4.63
C LEU A 109 2.33 -19.02 -6.13
N HIS A 110 1.13 -18.81 -6.62
CA HIS A 110 0.88 -18.50 -8.02
C HIS A 110 1.01 -16.99 -8.27
N ILE A 111 2.14 -16.57 -8.82
CA ILE A 111 2.35 -15.21 -9.34
C ILE A 111 1.89 -15.20 -10.79
N ALA A 112 0.66 -14.75 -11.03
CA ALA A 112 0.00 -14.76 -12.34
C ALA A 112 0.59 -13.73 -13.32
N GLY A 113 1.28 -12.71 -12.81
CA GLY A 113 1.98 -11.74 -13.63
C GLY A 113 2.74 -10.71 -12.79
N ALA A 114 3.67 -10.03 -13.43
CA ALA A 114 4.49 -8.99 -12.82
C ALA A 114 4.87 -7.94 -13.88
N VAL A 115 4.53 -6.67 -13.64
CA VAL A 115 4.80 -5.57 -14.57
C VAL A 115 5.45 -4.40 -13.85
N SER A 116 6.57 -3.93 -14.41
CA SER A 116 7.23 -2.67 -14.03
C SER A 116 6.90 -1.61 -15.08
N PRO A 117 5.89 -0.75 -14.85
CA PRO A 117 5.56 0.29 -15.81
C PRO A 117 6.65 1.37 -15.86
N PRO A 118 6.78 2.12 -16.94
CA PRO A 118 7.74 3.21 -17.04
C PRO A 118 7.47 4.29 -15.98
N PHE A 119 8.53 5.00 -15.54
CA PHE A 119 8.42 6.07 -14.52
C PHE A 119 7.79 7.38 -15.02
N ARG A 120 7.14 7.36 -16.18
CA ARG A 120 6.31 8.43 -16.73
C ARG A 120 4.83 8.09 -16.65
N ALA A 121 3.97 9.02 -17.02
CA ALA A 121 2.57 8.70 -17.28
C ALA A 121 2.46 7.70 -18.44
N LEU A 122 1.59 6.72 -18.31
CA LEU A 122 1.25 5.81 -19.40
C LEU A 122 0.43 6.56 -20.46
N THR A 123 0.54 6.15 -21.71
CA THR A 123 -0.44 6.53 -22.73
C THR A 123 -1.75 5.77 -22.49
N GLU A 124 -2.83 6.18 -23.15
CA GLU A 124 -4.12 5.49 -23.02
C GLU A 124 -4.05 4.03 -23.51
N GLU A 125 -3.26 3.78 -24.56
CA GLU A 125 -3.04 2.45 -25.10
C GLU A 125 -2.21 1.57 -24.14
N GLU A 126 -1.14 2.13 -23.55
CA GLU A 126 -0.32 1.42 -22.56
C GLU A 126 -1.13 1.09 -21.31
N ASP A 127 -1.98 1.99 -20.85
CA ASP A 127 -2.83 1.79 -19.68
C ASP A 127 -3.94 0.75 -19.93
N ALA A 128 -4.55 0.79 -21.12
CA ALA A 128 -5.51 -0.22 -21.55
C ALA A 128 -4.87 -1.60 -21.70
N GLU A 129 -3.65 -1.68 -22.25
CA GLU A 129 -2.88 -2.92 -22.36
C GLU A 129 -2.54 -3.50 -20.99
N LEU A 130 -2.05 -2.67 -20.07
CA LEU A 130 -1.77 -3.09 -18.69
C LEU A 130 -3.03 -3.62 -18.00
N THR A 131 -4.16 -2.94 -18.16
CA THR A 131 -5.45 -3.38 -17.61
C THR A 131 -5.86 -4.73 -18.19
N ARG A 132 -5.69 -4.93 -19.51
CA ARG A 132 -5.96 -6.21 -20.16
C ARG A 132 -5.06 -7.32 -19.62
N GLN A 133 -3.74 -7.10 -19.56
CA GLN A 133 -2.79 -8.06 -19.01
C GLN A 133 -3.14 -8.51 -17.60
N ILE A 134 -3.54 -7.57 -16.73
CA ILE A 134 -3.99 -7.89 -15.37
C ILE A 134 -5.25 -8.77 -15.42
N ASN A 135 -6.24 -8.40 -16.22
CA ASN A 135 -7.51 -9.13 -16.29
C ASN A 135 -7.34 -10.53 -16.88
N ASP A 136 -6.54 -10.68 -17.93
CA ASP A 136 -6.28 -11.94 -18.63
C ASP A 136 -5.42 -12.89 -17.78
N SER A 137 -4.58 -12.36 -16.86
CA SER A 137 -3.80 -13.15 -15.91
C SER A 137 -4.65 -13.99 -14.95
N GLY A 138 -5.90 -13.61 -14.74
CA GLY A 138 -6.80 -14.28 -13.80
C GLY A 138 -6.49 -14.02 -12.33
N ALA A 139 -5.54 -13.11 -12.02
CA ALA A 139 -5.17 -12.80 -10.64
C ALA A 139 -6.36 -12.32 -9.80
N GLY A 140 -6.47 -12.82 -8.57
CA GLY A 140 -7.46 -12.37 -7.61
C GLY A 140 -7.08 -11.05 -6.94
N THR A 141 -5.77 -10.79 -6.79
CA THR A 141 -5.25 -9.54 -6.22
C THR A 141 -4.15 -8.92 -7.06
N VAL A 142 -4.09 -7.58 -7.09
CA VAL A 142 -3.01 -6.79 -7.68
C VAL A 142 -2.33 -5.99 -6.57
N TRP A 143 -1.07 -6.28 -6.33
CA TRP A 143 -0.24 -5.56 -5.37
C TRP A 143 0.44 -4.40 -6.08
N VAL A 144 0.16 -3.17 -5.62
CA VAL A 144 0.55 -1.95 -6.34
C VAL A 144 1.64 -1.20 -5.58
N SER A 145 2.80 -1.04 -6.21
CA SER A 145 4.00 -0.36 -5.68
C SER A 145 4.43 0.79 -6.61
N LEU A 146 3.53 1.74 -6.86
CA LEU A 146 3.81 2.94 -7.69
C LEU A 146 4.17 4.16 -6.83
N GLY A 147 4.05 4.03 -5.51
CA GLY A 147 4.27 5.10 -4.53
C GLY A 147 3.08 6.06 -4.41
N CYS A 148 2.95 6.66 -3.20
CA CYS A 148 1.95 7.69 -2.91
C CYS A 148 2.37 9.04 -3.54
N PRO A 149 1.46 9.79 -4.19
CA PRO A 149 0.01 9.55 -4.36
C PRO A 149 -0.37 8.81 -5.66
N LYS A 150 0.60 8.34 -6.46
CA LYS A 150 0.33 7.76 -7.78
C LYS A 150 -0.46 6.47 -7.70
N GLN A 151 -0.13 5.57 -6.77
CA GLN A 151 -0.79 4.27 -6.61
C GLN A 151 -2.27 4.41 -6.24
N GLU A 152 -2.61 5.31 -5.33
CA GLU A 152 -3.99 5.51 -4.91
C GLU A 152 -4.84 6.08 -6.03
N ARG A 153 -4.29 7.01 -6.81
CA ARG A 153 -4.96 7.59 -7.99
C ARG A 153 -5.17 6.53 -9.07
N TRP A 154 -4.12 5.77 -9.40
CA TRP A 154 -4.22 4.70 -10.39
C TRP A 154 -5.28 3.67 -9.98
N MET A 155 -5.25 3.19 -8.74
CA MET A 155 -6.25 2.22 -8.25
C MET A 155 -7.68 2.78 -8.31
N ALA A 156 -7.89 4.06 -7.98
CA ALA A 156 -9.20 4.69 -8.05
C ALA A 156 -9.70 4.83 -9.50
N GLU A 157 -8.82 5.16 -10.45
CA GLU A 157 -9.13 5.29 -11.89
C GLU A 157 -9.39 3.93 -12.55
N HIS A 158 -8.87 2.84 -11.96
CA HIS A 158 -9.03 1.47 -12.44
C HIS A 158 -10.13 0.68 -11.72
N ARG A 159 -10.80 1.31 -10.76
CA ARG A 159 -11.97 0.72 -10.11
C ARG A 159 -13.08 0.48 -11.13
N GLY A 160 -13.56 -0.77 -11.19
CA GLY A 160 -14.53 -1.23 -12.19
C GLY A 160 -13.91 -1.68 -13.53
N LYS A 161 -12.61 -1.41 -13.77
CA LYS A 161 -11.90 -1.85 -14.98
C LYS A 161 -11.02 -3.09 -14.71
N VAL A 162 -10.31 -3.09 -13.59
CA VAL A 162 -9.49 -4.22 -13.12
C VAL A 162 -10.38 -5.20 -12.36
N HIS A 163 -10.42 -6.46 -12.79
CA HIS A 163 -11.22 -7.53 -12.19
C HIS A 163 -10.45 -8.27 -11.09
N ALA A 164 -9.90 -7.51 -10.16
CA ALA A 164 -9.13 -8.00 -9.01
C ALA A 164 -9.16 -6.98 -7.86
N VAL A 165 -8.76 -7.39 -6.67
CA VAL A 165 -8.56 -6.50 -5.53
C VAL A 165 -7.22 -5.80 -5.67
N MET A 166 -7.22 -4.49 -5.80
CA MET A 166 -6.01 -3.66 -5.88
C MET A 166 -5.58 -3.20 -4.50
N VAL A 167 -4.34 -3.50 -4.10
CA VAL A 167 -3.80 -3.19 -2.76
C VAL A 167 -2.56 -2.32 -2.91
N GLY A 168 -2.62 -1.07 -2.48
CA GLY A 168 -1.50 -0.12 -2.55
C GLY A 168 -0.53 -0.31 -1.39
N VAL A 169 0.67 -0.86 -1.65
CA VAL A 169 1.65 -1.22 -0.60
C VAL A 169 2.92 -0.36 -0.59
N GLY A 170 3.05 0.58 -1.53
CA GLY A 170 4.21 1.49 -1.57
C GLY A 170 5.54 0.74 -1.63
N ALA A 171 6.45 1.04 -0.70
CA ALA A 171 7.81 0.49 -0.69
C ALA A 171 7.92 -1.00 -0.26
N ALA A 172 6.82 -1.73 -0.13
CA ALA A 172 6.85 -3.14 0.29
C ALA A 172 7.71 -3.99 -0.66
N PHE A 173 7.66 -3.70 -1.97
CA PHE A 173 8.45 -4.42 -2.97
C PHE A 173 9.95 -4.24 -2.73
N ASP A 174 10.40 -3.01 -2.44
CA ASP A 174 11.81 -2.71 -2.18
C ASP A 174 12.31 -3.40 -0.90
N PHE A 175 11.47 -3.49 0.13
CA PHE A 175 11.78 -4.20 1.37
C PHE A 175 11.90 -5.71 1.12
N HIS A 176 10.92 -6.30 0.43
CA HIS A 176 10.89 -7.75 0.22
C HIS A 176 11.87 -8.22 -0.83
N ALA A 177 12.24 -7.37 -1.79
CA ALA A 177 13.33 -7.63 -2.72
C ALA A 177 14.73 -7.50 -2.07
N GLY A 178 14.81 -6.94 -0.85
CA GLY A 178 16.08 -6.66 -0.18
C GLY A 178 16.82 -5.44 -0.74
N ALA A 179 16.17 -4.63 -1.58
CA ALA A 179 16.73 -3.39 -2.11
C ALA A 179 16.85 -2.30 -1.02
N ILE A 180 15.97 -2.33 -0.03
CA ILE A 180 16.01 -1.47 1.15
C ILE A 180 15.93 -2.36 2.39
N GLN A 181 16.83 -2.11 3.35
CA GLN A 181 16.78 -2.82 4.62
C GLN A 181 15.61 -2.32 5.48
N ARG A 182 14.78 -3.25 5.93
CA ARG A 182 13.67 -2.95 6.82
C ARG A 182 14.16 -2.74 8.24
N ALA A 183 13.48 -1.87 8.99
CA ALA A 183 13.78 -1.64 10.40
C ALA A 183 13.67 -2.95 11.22
N PRO A 184 14.52 -3.14 12.24
CA PRO A 184 14.39 -4.24 13.18
C PRO A 184 13.00 -4.30 13.81
N GLU A 185 12.57 -5.50 14.22
CA GLU A 185 11.22 -5.74 14.74
C GLU A 185 10.88 -4.82 15.93
N TRP A 186 11.79 -4.70 16.90
CA TRP A 186 11.60 -3.80 18.04
C TRP A 186 11.35 -2.34 17.66
N MET A 187 11.98 -1.85 16.57
CA MET A 187 11.70 -0.49 16.07
C MET A 187 10.33 -0.39 15.40
N ARG A 188 9.93 -1.43 14.68
CA ARG A 188 8.62 -1.49 14.02
C ARG A 188 7.48 -1.51 15.04
N ASP A 189 7.63 -2.29 16.10
CA ASP A 189 6.64 -2.46 17.18
C ASP A 189 6.49 -1.19 18.02
N ASN A 190 7.58 -0.43 18.16
CA ASN A 190 7.59 0.85 18.88
C ASN A 190 7.31 2.07 17.98
N GLY A 191 6.92 1.86 16.70
CA GLY A 191 6.59 2.94 15.78
C GLY A 191 7.78 3.78 15.31
N LEU A 192 9.01 3.27 15.44
CA LEU A 192 10.28 3.93 15.07
C LEU A 192 10.77 3.57 13.67
N GLU A 193 9.99 2.84 12.87
CA GLU A 193 10.35 2.45 11.50
C GLU A 193 10.67 3.66 10.61
N TRP A 194 9.95 4.77 10.78
CA TRP A 194 10.22 6.01 10.06
C TRP A 194 11.60 6.60 10.36
N LEU A 195 12.09 6.46 11.59
CA LEU A 195 13.41 6.95 11.99
C LEU A 195 14.53 6.13 11.35
N HIS A 196 14.38 4.80 11.33
CA HIS A 196 15.29 3.91 10.61
C HIS A 196 15.34 4.24 9.12
N ARG A 197 14.18 4.47 8.49
CA ARG A 197 14.12 4.89 7.08
C ARG A 197 14.76 6.25 6.83
N LEU A 198 14.57 7.19 7.76
CA LEU A 198 15.21 8.51 7.67
C LEU A 198 16.75 8.38 7.73
N ALA A 199 17.27 7.52 8.61
CA ALA A 199 18.70 7.25 8.71
C ALA A 199 19.26 6.54 7.46
N SER A 200 18.47 5.65 6.84
CA SER A 200 18.89 4.91 5.64
C SER A 200 18.82 5.74 4.36
N GLU A 201 17.88 6.70 4.25
CA GLU A 201 17.67 7.53 3.06
C GLU A 201 17.47 9.01 3.42
N PRO A 202 18.44 9.66 4.12
CA PRO A 202 18.24 10.99 4.66
C PRO A 202 17.96 12.03 3.57
N GLY A 203 18.71 12.02 2.47
CA GLY A 203 18.57 12.99 1.38
C GLY A 203 17.18 13.00 0.75
N ARG A 204 16.52 11.84 0.66
CA ARG A 204 15.18 11.68 0.06
C ARG A 204 14.06 11.96 1.05
N LEU A 205 14.25 11.59 2.34
CA LEU A 205 13.13 11.48 3.28
C LEU A 205 13.04 12.62 4.30
N TRP A 206 14.14 13.37 4.59
CA TRP A 206 14.13 14.36 5.65
C TRP A 206 13.08 15.47 5.45
N ARG A 207 13.01 16.06 4.25
CA ARG A 207 12.02 17.10 3.94
C ARG A 207 10.60 16.56 4.07
N ARG A 208 10.37 15.37 3.49
CA ARG A 208 9.07 14.72 3.55
C ARG A 208 8.64 14.50 5.00
N TYR A 209 9.49 13.88 5.82
CA TYR A 209 9.15 13.60 7.20
C TYR A 209 9.01 14.86 8.05
N LEU A 210 9.87 15.83 7.89
CA LEU A 210 9.75 17.10 8.60
C LEU A 210 8.42 17.78 8.31
N VAL A 211 8.06 17.92 7.05
CA VAL A 211 6.82 18.60 6.65
C VAL A 211 5.59 17.75 7.01
N THR A 212 5.55 16.47 6.61
CA THR A 212 4.35 15.66 6.79
C THR A 212 4.10 15.30 8.24
N ASN A 213 5.13 15.00 9.03
CA ASN A 213 4.93 14.66 10.44
C ASN A 213 4.50 15.90 11.24
N SER A 214 5.10 17.06 10.98
CA SER A 214 4.71 18.31 11.66
C SER A 214 3.26 18.70 11.33
N LEU A 215 2.88 18.65 10.06
CA LEU A 215 1.50 18.93 9.63
C LEU A 215 0.51 17.91 10.19
N PHE A 216 0.87 16.63 10.18
CA PHE A 216 0.02 15.58 10.75
C PHE A 216 -0.23 15.81 12.24
N VAL A 217 0.82 16.08 13.03
CA VAL A 217 0.69 16.35 14.47
C VAL A 217 -0.16 17.58 14.70
N TRP A 218 0.09 18.68 13.99
CA TRP A 218 -0.68 19.91 14.13
C TRP A 218 -2.18 19.70 13.84
N TRP A 219 -2.50 19.02 12.75
CA TRP A 219 -3.90 18.72 12.41
C TRP A 219 -4.54 17.73 13.38
N ALA A 220 -3.80 16.72 13.84
CA ALA A 220 -4.29 15.77 14.82
C ALA A 220 -4.69 16.47 16.14
N ILE A 221 -3.87 17.42 16.63
CA ILE A 221 -4.19 18.23 17.81
C ILE A 221 -5.45 19.08 17.57
N ALA A 222 -5.54 19.75 16.41
CA ALA A 222 -6.67 20.59 16.06
C ALA A 222 -7.99 19.78 15.97
N ASP A 223 -7.95 18.59 15.37
CA ASP A 223 -9.13 17.73 15.21
C ASP A 223 -9.57 17.13 16.55
N LEU A 224 -8.64 16.71 17.43
CA LEU A 224 -8.96 16.24 18.78
C LEU A 224 -9.53 17.36 19.66
N GLY A 225 -9.11 18.61 19.47
CA GLY A 225 -9.69 19.77 20.16
C GLY A 225 -11.17 19.98 19.81
N LYS A 226 -11.53 19.82 18.54
CA LYS A 226 -12.91 19.95 18.06
C LYS A 226 -13.84 18.84 18.59
N THR A 227 -13.35 17.61 18.66
CA THR A 227 -14.14 16.45 19.13
C THR A 227 -14.46 16.52 20.63
N ARG A 228 -13.71 17.29 21.42
CA ARG A 228 -13.96 17.51 22.86
C ARG A 228 -14.93 18.62 23.12
N SER A 229 -15.24 19.45 22.12
CA SER A 229 -16.13 20.64 22.27
C SER A 229 -17.56 20.37 21.78
N ASN A 230 -17.82 19.18 21.24
CA ASN A 230 -19.16 18.66 20.89
C ASN A 230 -19.54 17.49 21.81
#